data_4b6915f01d5c82baa45bf769e0962289
#
_entry.id   4b6915f01d5c82baa45bf769e0962289
#
_cell.length_a   1.000
_cell.length_b   1.000
_cell.length_c   1.000
_cell.angle_alpha   90.00
_cell.angle_beta   90.00
_cell.angle_gamma   90.00
#
_symmetry.space_group_name_H-M   'P 1'
#
loop_
_entity.id
_entity.type
_entity.pdbx_description
1 polymer ?
#
loop_
_entity_poly.entity_id
_entity_poly.type
_entity_poly.pdbx_seq_one_letter_code
_entity_poly.pdbx_strand_id
1 'polypeptide(L)'
;MLLTDKYADKIHGIITCYDRMIIQGYIPNWSHAEAMTAYMKLNGIRIFDYPTSFSQPLTEQVRQNAEKIAHENGMEIEFIRKLHAFRKDDRIQNIIAETGKTEGLIHIFSAMECCNTYRPWHDKTTGKTFLKFEQSKCLHYYFYFIDRELGLCYLRVPTWPPFRLQFYMNGHNLLAYKLDKKQLSYRMQDNAFLEISDIETAQKLSDRINPQGLHKVLDVFARRYSPVPESLGLGYTWTVQQIECATDIMFRKPEYLAPIYDEIIHTAIYTVKPDNIATFLGQRITYNCTKEIGTNYNQRILGTRIKHHMGDVSIKMYDKFGCVLRIESTCNDISTFRVEREVQHRDGTSDIRKAPLKKSIYSLYQLFTILKSANYRYLEFISSFDDHSSGRKKLDEVSHSRREKERTYRGFNFFDSRDLSVLEAISKGEYMTFGIQGKQIRQHLPKITPSAMTRSFKRLKVHGLIEKIPGSYKYLITALGKEIIAAGLSIKNLILVPALRLDFPDXXXXKRDHSCWFIDKKPYPCSSAYILIFLMPKFCHFA
;
A
#
# COMPACT_ATOMS: atom_id res chain seq x y z
N MET A 1 18.85 -13.75 -9.77
CA MET A 1 19.82 -12.74 -9.29
C MET A 1 19.05 -11.48 -8.97
N LEU A 2 19.26 -10.92 -7.79
CA LEU A 2 18.55 -9.69 -7.41
C LEU A 2 19.07 -8.48 -8.20
N LEU A 3 18.19 -7.50 -8.38
CA LEU A 3 18.53 -6.20 -8.97
C LEU A 3 19.77 -5.59 -8.28
N THR A 4 19.86 -5.73 -6.98
CA THR A 4 20.96 -5.20 -6.17
C THR A 4 22.30 -5.87 -6.49
N ASP A 5 22.27 -7.15 -6.85
CA ASP A 5 23.49 -7.89 -7.25
C ASP A 5 23.89 -7.52 -8.69
N LYS A 6 22.89 -7.44 -9.58
CA LYS A 6 23.08 -7.13 -10.99
C LYS A 6 23.68 -5.74 -11.22
N TYR A 7 23.25 -4.76 -10.41
CA TYR A 7 23.66 -3.36 -10.52
C TYR A 7 24.49 -2.90 -9.32
N ALA A 8 25.26 -3.80 -8.70
CA ALA A 8 26.06 -3.51 -7.52
C ALA A 8 27.03 -2.33 -7.73
N ASP A 9 27.55 -2.17 -8.95
CA ASP A 9 28.42 -1.04 -9.30
C ASP A 9 27.70 0.31 -9.31
N LYS A 10 26.38 0.31 -9.53
CA LYS A 10 25.53 1.51 -9.63
C LYS A 10 24.78 1.81 -8.34
N ILE A 11 24.68 0.84 -7.44
CA ILE A 11 23.95 0.91 -6.19
C ILE A 11 24.92 1.19 -5.06
N HIS A 12 24.57 2.13 -4.19
CA HIS A 12 25.32 2.39 -2.96
C HIS A 12 25.02 1.30 -1.92
N GLY A 13 23.74 0.91 -1.80
CA GLY A 13 23.32 -0.15 -0.90
C GLY A 13 21.81 -0.24 -0.76
N ILE A 14 21.38 -1.13 0.15
CA ILE A 14 19.97 -1.37 0.45
C ILE A 14 19.77 -1.28 1.97
N ILE A 15 18.73 -0.57 2.40
CA ILE A 15 18.36 -0.44 3.81
C ILE A 15 16.86 -0.66 3.97
N THR A 16 16.47 -1.42 4.99
CA THR A 16 15.06 -1.60 5.34
C THR A 16 14.83 -1.07 6.73
N CYS A 17 13.84 -0.18 6.89
CA CYS A 17 13.42 0.32 8.20
C CYS A 17 11.92 0.62 8.19
N TYR A 18 11.35 0.80 9.37
CA TYR A 18 10.00 1.35 9.44
C TYR A 18 10.01 2.75 8.82
N ASP A 19 8.93 3.11 8.16
CA ASP A 19 8.70 4.46 7.69
C ASP A 19 7.63 5.11 8.58
N ARG A 20 6.41 5.24 8.11
CA ARG A 20 5.31 5.83 8.86
C ARG A 20 4.80 4.87 9.93
N MET A 21 4.74 5.34 11.18
CA MET A 21 4.19 4.56 12.30
C MET A 21 3.09 5.38 12.96
N ILE A 22 1.87 4.84 12.99
CA ILE A 22 0.74 5.42 13.70
C ILE A 22 0.35 4.45 14.82
N ILE A 23 0.49 4.93 16.05
CA ILE A 23 0.24 4.17 17.27
C ILE A 23 -0.95 4.80 17.97
N GLN A 24 -1.89 3.98 18.41
CA GLN A 24 -3.09 4.44 19.13
C GLN A 24 -2.96 4.12 20.61
N GLY A 25 -3.19 5.15 21.44
CA GLY A 25 -3.35 4.96 22.87
C GLY A 25 -4.84 4.90 23.24
N TYR A 26 -5.23 3.92 24.03
CA TYR A 26 -6.58 3.81 24.53
C TYR A 26 -6.56 3.39 26.01
N ILE A 27 -7.61 3.78 26.74
CA ILE A 27 -7.80 3.41 28.13
C ILE A 27 -8.64 2.12 28.15
N PRO A 28 -8.12 1.00 28.68
CA PRO A 28 -8.85 -0.29 28.61
C PRO A 28 -10.27 -0.23 29.16
N ASN A 29 -10.45 0.42 30.31
CA ASN A 29 -11.74 0.54 30.99
C ASN A 29 -12.76 1.40 30.21
N TRP A 30 -12.30 2.14 29.19
CA TRP A 30 -13.14 3.04 28.38
C TRP A 30 -13.13 2.65 26.90
N SER A 31 -12.56 1.49 26.56
CA SER A 31 -12.27 1.13 25.17
C SER A 31 -13.52 0.81 24.33
N HIS A 32 -14.60 0.39 24.97
CA HIS A 32 -15.89 0.09 24.33
C HIS A 32 -17.05 0.37 25.30
N ALA A 33 -18.27 0.44 24.76
CA ALA A 33 -19.44 0.93 25.49
C ALA A 33 -19.74 0.13 26.76
N GLU A 34 -19.58 -1.20 26.70
CA GLU A 34 -19.82 -2.09 27.82
C GLU A 34 -18.80 -1.84 28.95
N ALA A 35 -17.51 -1.71 28.61
CA ALA A 35 -16.44 -1.44 29.58
C ALA A 35 -16.67 -0.07 30.24
N MET A 36 -17.02 0.95 29.42
CA MET A 36 -17.30 2.28 29.95
C MET A 36 -18.55 2.28 30.85
N THR A 37 -19.60 1.53 30.48
CA THR A 37 -20.80 1.37 31.31
C THR A 37 -20.45 0.73 32.66
N ALA A 38 -19.62 -0.33 32.63
CA ALA A 38 -19.16 -1.00 33.85
C ALA A 38 -18.33 -0.05 34.73
N TYR A 39 -17.40 0.70 34.11
CA TYR A 39 -16.57 1.68 34.81
C TYR A 39 -17.43 2.73 35.53
N MET A 40 -18.43 3.31 34.84
CA MET A 40 -19.31 4.31 35.44
C MET A 40 -20.09 3.74 36.64
N LYS A 41 -20.66 2.55 36.48
CA LYS A 41 -21.42 1.88 37.54
C LYS A 41 -20.55 1.58 38.77
N LEU A 42 -19.33 1.08 38.55
CA LEU A 42 -18.38 0.78 39.62
C LEU A 42 -17.97 2.00 40.43
N ASN A 43 -17.95 3.17 39.76
CA ASN A 43 -17.58 4.44 40.39
C ASN A 43 -18.80 5.26 40.83
N GLY A 44 -20.00 4.65 40.86
CA GLY A 44 -21.21 5.32 41.32
C GLY A 44 -21.71 6.46 40.43
N ILE A 45 -21.27 6.49 39.15
CA ILE A 45 -21.64 7.56 38.22
C ILE A 45 -22.88 7.12 37.43
N ARG A 46 -23.94 7.95 37.47
CA ARG A 46 -25.16 7.64 36.70
C ARG A 46 -24.89 7.69 35.21
N ILE A 47 -25.44 6.75 34.48
CA ILE A 47 -25.19 6.64 33.01
C ILE A 47 -25.64 7.90 32.27
N PHE A 48 -26.75 8.53 32.68
CA PHE A 48 -27.24 9.75 32.04
C PHE A 48 -26.36 10.97 32.31
N ASP A 49 -25.48 10.91 33.31
CA ASP A 49 -24.52 11.98 33.62
C ASP A 49 -23.25 11.90 32.73
N TYR A 50 -23.14 10.90 31.84
CA TYR A 50 -21.98 10.73 30.96
C TYR A 50 -21.64 12.02 30.18
N PRO A 51 -22.59 12.69 29.48
CA PRO A 51 -22.20 13.87 28.71
C PRO A 51 -21.91 15.11 29.55
N THR A 52 -22.55 15.26 30.70
CA THR A 52 -22.49 16.47 31.51
C THR A 52 -21.50 16.36 32.66
N SER A 53 -21.91 15.74 33.77
CA SER A 53 -21.12 15.70 35.01
C SER A 53 -19.85 14.88 34.89
N PHE A 54 -19.76 13.97 33.91
CA PHE A 54 -18.55 13.16 33.69
C PHE A 54 -17.66 13.76 32.58
N SER A 55 -18.19 13.93 31.37
CA SER A 55 -17.34 14.25 30.20
C SER A 55 -16.92 15.71 30.13
N GLN A 56 -17.83 16.66 30.50
CA GLN A 56 -17.53 18.09 30.40
C GLN A 56 -16.35 18.53 31.27
N PRO A 57 -16.28 18.17 32.57
CA PRO A 57 -15.11 18.54 33.38
C PRO A 57 -13.79 18.00 32.84
N LEU A 58 -13.80 16.74 32.33
CA LEU A 58 -12.61 16.13 31.74
C LEU A 58 -12.20 16.80 30.42
N THR A 59 -13.19 17.26 29.64
CA THR A 59 -12.95 18.03 28.40
C THR A 59 -12.28 19.36 28.74
N GLU A 60 -12.76 20.02 29.76
CA GLU A 60 -12.19 21.30 30.20
C GLU A 60 -10.76 21.13 30.72
N GLN A 61 -10.49 20.04 31.43
CA GLN A 61 -9.14 19.71 31.90
C GLN A 61 -8.16 19.55 30.72
N VAL A 62 -8.57 18.89 29.63
CA VAL A 62 -7.72 18.73 28.41
C VAL A 62 -7.49 20.09 27.75
N ARG A 63 -8.53 20.94 27.67
CA ARG A 63 -8.42 22.30 27.08
C ARG A 63 -7.45 23.17 27.87
N GLN A 64 -7.62 23.24 29.18
CA GLN A 64 -6.75 24.01 30.06
C GLN A 64 -5.30 23.53 29.97
N ASN A 65 -5.09 22.22 29.89
CA ASN A 65 -3.73 21.66 29.71
C ASN A 65 -3.12 22.12 28.39
N ALA A 66 -3.90 22.12 27.30
CA ALA A 66 -3.38 22.57 25.99
C ALA A 66 -3.04 24.05 25.99
N GLU A 67 -3.90 24.89 26.60
CA GLU A 67 -3.67 26.34 26.75
C GLU A 67 -2.44 26.62 27.62
N LYS A 68 -2.31 25.91 28.74
CA LYS A 68 -1.12 25.98 29.62
C LYS A 68 0.15 25.68 28.87
N ILE A 69 0.18 24.56 28.10
CA ILE A 69 1.34 24.18 27.31
C ILE A 69 1.67 25.23 26.24
N ALA A 70 0.64 25.78 25.58
CA ALA A 70 0.83 26.85 24.59
C ALA A 70 1.48 28.07 25.25
N HIS A 71 0.92 28.52 26.37
CA HIS A 71 1.44 29.68 27.13
C HIS A 71 2.90 29.45 27.59
N GLU A 72 3.19 28.28 28.16
CA GLU A 72 4.56 27.92 28.61
C GLU A 72 5.60 27.96 27.49
N ASN A 73 5.15 27.76 26.25
CA ASN A 73 6.06 27.73 25.06
C ASN A 73 5.97 29.01 24.23
N GLY A 74 5.23 30.05 24.73
CA GLY A 74 5.09 31.32 24.03
C GLY A 74 4.43 31.24 22.66
N MET A 75 3.43 30.37 22.50
CA MET A 75 2.78 30.11 21.20
C MET A 75 1.25 30.12 21.32
N GLU A 76 0.59 30.36 20.21
CA GLU A 76 -0.85 30.28 20.08
C GLU A 76 -1.28 28.95 19.49
N ILE A 77 -2.52 28.53 19.82
CA ILE A 77 -3.13 27.33 19.26
C ILE A 77 -3.82 27.72 17.94
N GLU A 78 -3.30 27.24 16.83
CA GLU A 78 -3.83 27.54 15.49
C GLU A 78 -5.03 26.63 15.18
N PHE A 79 -6.22 27.26 14.98
CA PHE A 79 -7.44 26.50 14.65
C PHE A 79 -7.58 26.27 13.15
N ILE A 80 -7.68 25.00 12.74
CA ILE A 80 -7.83 24.60 11.34
C ILE A 80 -9.32 24.58 10.98
N ARG A 81 -9.78 25.56 10.21
CA ARG A 81 -11.19 25.67 9.78
C ARG A 81 -11.56 24.65 8.69
N LYS A 82 -10.66 24.46 7.70
CA LYS A 82 -10.89 23.56 6.55
C LYS A 82 -9.83 22.45 6.54
N LEU A 83 -10.04 21.41 7.32
CA LEU A 83 -9.08 20.33 7.52
C LEU A 83 -8.64 19.66 6.21
N HIS A 84 -9.57 19.46 5.28
CA HIS A 84 -9.28 18.79 4.00
C HIS A 84 -8.42 19.63 3.04
N ALA A 85 -8.38 20.93 3.22
CA ALA A 85 -7.60 21.85 2.38
C ALA A 85 -6.28 22.29 3.04
N PHE A 86 -6.08 21.95 4.31
CA PHE A 86 -4.94 22.40 5.10
C PHE A 86 -3.89 21.29 5.21
N ARG A 87 -2.68 21.60 4.79
CA ARG A 87 -1.54 20.67 4.88
C ARG A 87 -0.70 20.97 6.10
N LYS A 88 -0.97 20.26 7.18
CA LYS A 88 -0.28 20.44 8.47
C LYS A 88 1.24 20.26 8.30
N ASP A 89 1.66 19.26 7.54
CA ASP A 89 3.07 18.94 7.38
C ASP A 89 3.83 20.08 6.68
N ASP A 90 3.24 20.66 5.62
CA ASP A 90 3.84 21.82 4.93
C ASP A 90 3.98 23.02 5.89
N ARG A 91 2.94 23.28 6.69
CA ARG A 91 2.96 24.38 7.68
C ARG A 91 4.03 24.14 8.74
N ILE A 92 4.17 22.90 9.23
CA ILE A 92 5.19 22.54 10.23
C ILE A 92 6.62 22.72 9.64
N GLN A 93 6.83 22.29 8.38
CA GLN A 93 8.13 22.48 7.73
C GLN A 93 8.48 23.96 7.60
N ASN A 94 7.49 24.81 7.26
CA ASN A 94 7.71 26.25 7.18
C ASN A 94 8.08 26.83 8.56
N ILE A 95 7.37 26.43 9.62
CA ILE A 95 7.67 26.91 10.99
C ILE A 95 9.09 26.47 11.39
N ILE A 96 9.47 25.22 11.11
CA ILE A 96 10.83 24.73 11.40
C ILE A 96 11.87 25.58 10.65
N ALA A 97 11.62 25.85 9.36
CA ALA A 97 12.53 26.67 8.55
C ALA A 97 12.63 28.12 9.07
N GLU A 98 11.52 28.71 9.50
CA GLU A 98 11.46 30.08 10.03
C GLU A 98 12.12 30.23 11.41
N THR A 99 11.93 29.22 12.29
CA THR A 99 12.38 29.30 13.69
C THR A 99 13.73 28.66 13.95
N GLY A 100 14.19 27.77 13.06
CA GLY A 100 15.41 26.99 13.23
C GLY A 100 15.33 25.99 14.39
N LYS A 101 14.14 25.68 14.90
CA LYS A 101 13.98 24.74 16.03
C LYS A 101 14.43 23.32 15.65
N THR A 102 15.27 22.73 16.46
CA THR A 102 15.79 21.37 16.28
C THR A 102 15.27 20.39 17.32
N GLU A 103 14.62 20.86 18.39
CA GLU A 103 14.08 20.00 19.46
C GLU A 103 12.92 20.70 20.18
N GLY A 104 12.04 19.92 20.79
CA GLY A 104 10.94 20.41 21.61
C GLY A 104 9.65 20.66 20.80
N LEU A 105 8.69 21.33 21.44
CA LEU A 105 7.38 21.63 20.86
C LEU A 105 7.53 22.66 19.73
N ILE A 106 7.03 22.32 18.55
CA ILE A 106 7.11 23.17 17.34
C ILE A 106 5.84 24.01 17.20
N HIS A 107 4.67 23.37 17.30
CA HIS A 107 3.40 24.04 17.08
C HIS A 107 2.22 23.22 17.63
N ILE A 108 1.11 23.90 17.92
CA ILE A 108 -0.14 23.25 18.34
C ILE A 108 -1.24 23.65 17.35
N PHE A 109 -1.81 22.65 16.67
CA PHE A 109 -3.04 22.86 15.90
C PHE A 109 -4.23 22.35 16.68
N SER A 110 -5.40 22.93 16.40
CA SER A 110 -6.68 22.40 16.85
C SER A 110 -7.65 22.28 15.67
N ALA A 111 -8.53 21.28 15.70
CA ALA A 111 -9.50 21.03 14.63
C ALA A 111 -10.71 20.28 15.16
N MET A 112 -11.89 20.59 14.58
CA MET A 112 -13.11 19.80 14.85
C MET A 112 -13.09 18.55 13.96
N GLU A 113 -13.02 17.37 14.58
CA GLU A 113 -12.95 16.08 13.87
C GLU A 113 -13.91 15.06 14.45
N CYS A 114 -14.24 14.05 13.63
CA CYS A 114 -15.05 12.93 14.10
C CYS A 114 -14.30 12.16 15.20
N CYS A 115 -15.02 11.81 16.23
CA CYS A 115 -14.53 10.97 17.32
C CYS A 115 -15.55 9.88 17.64
N ASN A 116 -15.03 8.71 17.98
CA ASN A 116 -15.83 7.61 18.50
C ASN A 116 -16.06 7.85 19.98
N THR A 117 -17.31 7.91 20.40
CA THR A 117 -17.70 8.17 21.78
C THR A 117 -18.90 7.31 22.16
N TYR A 118 -19.59 7.68 23.22
CA TYR A 118 -20.75 6.96 23.73
C TYR A 118 -21.88 7.93 24.04
N ARG A 119 -23.12 7.40 24.03
CA ARG A 119 -24.30 8.13 24.51
C ARG A 119 -25.11 7.27 25.46
N PRO A 120 -25.75 7.87 26.46
CA PRO A 120 -26.66 7.14 27.33
C PRO A 120 -27.84 6.55 26.57
N TRP A 121 -28.24 5.38 26.97
CA TRP A 121 -29.39 4.68 26.38
C TRP A 121 -30.15 3.94 27.45
N HIS A 122 -31.48 4.08 27.46
CA HIS A 122 -32.38 3.26 28.29
C HIS A 122 -33.18 2.33 27.38
N ASP A 123 -33.04 1.05 27.60
CA ASP A 123 -33.77 0.02 26.85
C ASP A 123 -35.08 -0.25 27.58
N LYS A 124 -36.19 0.22 27.02
CA LYS A 124 -37.52 0.06 27.60
C LYS A 124 -37.95 -1.40 27.72
N THR A 125 -37.47 -2.28 26.83
CA THR A 125 -37.82 -3.70 26.81
C THR A 125 -37.19 -4.46 27.98
N THR A 126 -35.91 -4.17 28.25
CA THR A 126 -35.15 -4.89 29.30
C THR A 126 -35.03 -4.08 30.60
N GLY A 127 -35.49 -2.82 30.62
CA GLY A 127 -35.34 -1.91 31.78
C GLY A 127 -33.90 -1.51 32.05
N LYS A 128 -32.94 -1.86 31.19
CA LYS A 128 -31.51 -1.62 31.45
C LYS A 128 -31.05 -0.28 30.90
N THR A 129 -30.22 0.42 31.69
CA THR A 129 -29.57 1.67 31.29
C THR A 129 -28.06 1.42 31.10
N PHE A 130 -27.54 1.83 29.94
CA PHE A 130 -26.14 1.57 29.55
C PHE A 130 -25.70 2.62 28.49
N LEU A 131 -24.42 2.61 28.15
CA LEU A 131 -23.88 3.44 27.06
C LEU A 131 -23.90 2.68 25.76
N LYS A 132 -24.31 3.37 24.68
CA LYS A 132 -24.19 2.88 23.29
C LYS A 132 -23.10 3.65 22.57
N PHE A 133 -22.46 2.98 21.62
CA PHE A 133 -21.50 3.60 20.70
C PHE A 133 -22.17 4.73 19.91
N GLU A 134 -21.43 5.81 19.72
CA GLU A 134 -21.85 6.96 18.91
C GLU A 134 -20.65 7.57 18.20
N GLN A 135 -20.86 8.02 16.98
CA GLN A 135 -19.91 8.89 16.31
C GLN A 135 -20.37 10.34 16.48
N SER A 136 -19.49 11.19 16.93
CA SER A 136 -19.77 12.61 17.15
C SER A 136 -18.58 13.42 16.64
N LYS A 137 -18.60 14.72 16.89
CA LYS A 137 -17.48 15.62 16.60
C LYS A 137 -16.99 16.23 17.91
N CYS A 138 -15.68 16.27 18.07
CA CYS A 138 -15.07 16.97 19.18
C CYS A 138 -13.82 17.71 18.71
N LEU A 139 -13.38 18.66 19.51
CA LEU A 139 -12.13 19.38 19.28
C LEU A 139 -10.98 18.38 19.50
N HIS A 140 -10.01 18.41 18.60
CA HIS A 140 -8.76 17.65 18.72
C HIS A 140 -7.60 18.62 18.73
N TYR A 141 -6.62 18.39 19.58
CA TYR A 141 -5.33 19.09 19.56
C TYR A 141 -4.28 18.21 18.90
N TYR A 142 -3.39 18.83 18.12
CA TYR A 142 -2.23 18.20 17.49
C TYR A 142 -0.98 18.89 18.04
N PHE A 143 -0.25 18.20 18.88
CA PHE A 143 1.02 18.69 19.42
C PHE A 143 2.13 18.20 18.53
N TYR A 144 2.70 19.05 17.69
CA TYR A 144 3.84 18.74 16.82
C TYR A 144 5.13 19.10 17.56
N PHE A 145 6.04 18.16 17.63
CA PHE A 145 7.30 18.35 18.34
C PHE A 145 8.41 17.57 17.67
N ILE A 146 9.66 18.00 17.86
CA ILE A 146 10.85 17.26 17.49
C ILE A 146 11.39 16.61 18.76
N ASP A 147 11.29 15.30 18.80
CA ASP A 147 11.89 14.49 19.85
C ASP A 147 13.33 14.14 19.45
N ARG A 148 14.22 14.14 20.41
CA ARG A 148 15.64 13.87 20.14
C ARG A 148 15.88 12.51 19.48
N GLU A 149 15.16 11.47 19.92
CA GLU A 149 15.34 10.10 19.40
C GLU A 149 14.44 9.79 18.20
N LEU A 150 13.21 10.32 18.20
CA LEU A 150 12.17 9.96 17.25
C LEU A 150 12.05 10.97 16.08
N GLY A 151 12.73 12.12 16.19
CA GLY A 151 12.63 13.19 15.21
C GLY A 151 11.26 13.86 15.24
N LEU A 152 10.78 14.33 14.10
CA LEU A 152 9.48 15.01 14.01
C LEU A 152 8.33 14.03 14.27
N CYS A 153 7.56 14.34 15.31
CA CYS A 153 6.43 13.54 15.78
C CYS A 153 5.20 14.42 16.00
N TYR A 154 4.03 13.80 16.12
CA TYR A 154 2.88 14.49 16.70
C TYR A 154 2.07 13.54 17.58
N LEU A 155 1.43 14.13 18.57
CA LEU A 155 0.39 13.46 19.38
C LEU A 155 -0.94 14.18 19.13
N ARG A 156 -1.94 13.44 18.65
CA ARG A 156 -3.31 13.91 18.46
C ARG A 156 -4.13 13.51 19.67
N VAL A 157 -4.72 14.51 20.32
CA VAL A 157 -5.46 14.37 21.59
C VAL A 157 -6.89 14.86 21.40
N PRO A 158 -7.91 13.98 21.46
CA PRO A 158 -9.29 14.42 21.46
C PRO A 158 -9.65 15.03 22.81
N THR A 159 -10.55 16.01 22.82
CA THR A 159 -11.01 16.65 24.08
C THR A 159 -12.16 15.87 24.73
N TRP A 160 -12.70 14.85 24.09
CA TRP A 160 -13.89 14.13 24.55
C TRP A 160 -13.59 12.66 24.84
N PRO A 161 -14.14 12.08 25.94
CA PRO A 161 -13.93 10.64 26.20
C PRO A 161 -14.41 9.76 25.04
N PRO A 162 -13.72 8.63 24.80
CA PRO A 162 -12.74 7.93 25.64
C PRO A 162 -11.27 8.35 25.44
N PHE A 163 -10.98 9.55 24.97
CA PHE A 163 -9.62 10.12 24.83
C PHE A 163 -8.64 9.19 24.10
N ARG A 164 -9.03 8.71 22.93
CA ARG A 164 -8.17 7.83 22.11
C ARG A 164 -7.06 8.66 21.46
N LEU A 165 -5.86 8.51 21.96
CA LEU A 165 -4.68 9.21 21.43
C LEU A 165 -4.22 8.59 20.11
N GLN A 166 -3.60 9.42 19.26
CA GLN A 166 -2.92 8.94 18.05
C GLN A 166 -1.53 9.58 18.02
N PHE A 167 -0.52 8.73 18.05
CA PHE A 167 0.88 9.14 17.99
C PHE A 167 1.46 8.78 16.63
N TYR A 168 2.15 9.74 16.02
CA TYR A 168 2.85 9.57 14.75
C TYR A 168 4.35 9.73 14.95
N MET A 169 5.13 8.86 14.32
CA MET A 169 6.58 8.99 14.18
C MET A 169 7.04 8.38 12.85
N ASN A 170 8.28 8.70 12.46
CA ASN A 170 8.92 8.13 11.28
C ASN A 170 10.15 7.32 11.69
N GLY A 171 10.21 6.07 11.22
CA GLY A 171 11.29 5.15 11.59
C GLY A 171 12.65 5.49 10.96
N HIS A 172 12.68 6.24 9.84
CA HIS A 172 13.95 6.73 9.27
C HIS A 172 14.65 7.70 10.24
N ASN A 173 13.85 8.58 10.89
CA ASN A 173 14.40 9.52 11.89
C ASN A 173 14.99 8.76 13.08
N LEU A 174 14.28 7.72 13.55
CA LEU A 174 14.80 6.88 14.63
C LEU A 174 16.10 6.17 14.23
N LEU A 175 16.20 5.70 12.98
CA LEU A 175 17.43 5.09 12.48
C LEU A 175 18.54 6.14 12.38
N ALA A 176 18.25 7.33 11.87
CA ALA A 176 19.22 8.43 11.79
C ALA A 176 19.83 8.73 13.18
N TYR A 177 18.99 8.86 14.21
CA TYR A 177 19.46 9.05 15.60
C TYR A 177 20.39 7.93 16.06
N LYS A 178 20.05 6.66 15.73
CA LYS A 178 20.90 5.51 16.09
C LYS A 178 22.26 5.55 15.37
N LEU A 179 22.27 6.01 14.10
CA LEU A 179 23.51 6.19 13.31
C LEU A 179 24.39 7.29 13.93
N ASP A 180 23.79 8.44 14.28
CA ASP A 180 24.49 9.55 14.96
C ASP A 180 25.14 9.05 16.25
N LYS A 181 24.41 8.29 17.05
CA LYS A 181 24.91 7.73 18.32
C LYS A 181 26.08 6.77 18.11
N LYS A 182 26.18 6.15 16.93
CA LYS A 182 27.27 5.27 16.53
C LYS A 182 28.34 5.99 15.72
N GLN A 183 28.21 7.30 15.51
CA GLN A 183 29.10 8.13 14.71
C GLN A 183 29.30 7.61 13.28
N LEU A 184 28.23 7.04 12.70
CA LEU A 184 28.20 6.57 11.32
C LEU A 184 27.69 7.69 10.41
N SER A 185 28.46 8.04 9.40
CA SER A 185 28.08 9.10 8.47
C SER A 185 27.00 8.61 7.50
N TYR A 186 26.09 9.51 7.18
CA TYR A 186 25.02 9.26 6.22
C TYR A 186 24.59 10.56 5.58
N ARG A 187 23.92 10.46 4.43
CA ARG A 187 23.26 11.59 3.78
C ARG A 187 21.78 11.25 3.64
N MET A 188 20.93 12.10 4.16
CA MET A 188 19.48 11.89 4.21
C MET A 188 18.76 13.11 3.63
N GLN A 189 17.67 12.85 2.91
CA GLN A 189 16.77 13.89 2.39
C GLN A 189 15.34 13.49 2.77
N ASP A 190 14.65 14.35 3.53
CA ASP A 190 13.34 14.08 4.09
C ASP A 190 13.38 12.71 4.82
N ASN A 191 12.53 11.76 4.47
CA ASN A 191 12.50 10.42 5.08
C ASN A 191 13.13 9.36 4.16
N ALA A 192 14.31 9.64 3.61
CA ALA A 192 15.05 8.63 2.82
C ALA A 192 16.56 8.86 2.96
N PHE A 193 17.28 7.78 3.17
CA PHE A 193 18.73 7.80 3.09
C PHE A 193 19.15 7.75 1.63
N LEU A 194 20.10 8.62 1.26
CA LEU A 194 20.73 8.63 -0.06
C LEU A 194 22.07 7.90 -0.01
N GLU A 195 22.70 7.85 1.18
CA GLU A 195 23.99 7.24 1.39
C GLU A 195 24.14 6.88 2.87
N ILE A 196 24.80 5.76 3.17
CA ILE A 196 25.14 5.32 4.54
C ILE A 196 26.52 4.68 4.48
N SER A 197 27.43 5.11 5.33
CA SER A 197 28.84 4.64 5.32
C SER A 197 29.00 3.15 5.64
N ASP A 198 28.14 2.60 6.53
CA ASP A 198 28.17 1.18 6.91
C ASP A 198 26.72 0.66 6.93
N ILE A 199 26.32 0.09 5.81
CA ILE A 199 24.95 -0.40 5.60
C ILE A 199 24.66 -1.62 6.47
N GLU A 200 25.65 -2.49 6.67
CA GLU A 200 25.45 -3.70 7.47
C GLU A 200 25.13 -3.35 8.93
N THR A 201 25.92 -2.42 9.51
CA THR A 201 25.66 -1.93 10.87
C THR A 201 24.32 -1.17 10.93
N ALA A 202 24.02 -0.34 9.93
CA ALA A 202 22.74 0.37 9.85
C ALA A 202 21.56 -0.60 9.85
N GLN A 203 21.63 -1.68 9.06
CA GLN A 203 20.55 -2.68 9.03
C GLN A 203 20.41 -3.38 10.39
N LYS A 204 21.52 -3.74 11.04
CA LYS A 204 21.50 -4.34 12.38
C LYS A 204 20.85 -3.39 13.41
N LEU A 205 21.10 -2.08 13.29
CA LEU A 205 20.47 -1.06 14.15
C LEU A 205 18.98 -0.92 13.86
N SER A 206 18.59 -0.96 12.59
CA SER A 206 17.19 -0.93 12.18
C SER A 206 16.42 -2.15 12.70
N ASP A 207 17.02 -3.33 12.58
CA ASP A 207 16.41 -4.60 13.02
C ASP A 207 16.17 -4.63 14.53
N ARG A 208 16.89 -3.82 15.32
CA ARG A 208 16.76 -3.74 16.78
C ARG A 208 15.65 -2.78 17.19
N ILE A 209 14.47 -3.33 17.38
CA ILE A 209 13.28 -2.58 17.82
C ILE A 209 13.16 -2.77 19.34
N ASN A 210 12.93 -1.67 20.06
CA ASN A 210 12.77 -1.66 21.52
C ASN A 210 11.35 -1.22 21.89
N PRO A 211 10.36 -2.14 21.92
CA PRO A 211 9.01 -1.77 22.28
C PRO A 211 8.86 -1.26 23.72
N GLN A 212 9.68 -1.76 24.64
CA GLN A 212 9.65 -1.31 26.04
C GLN A 212 10.09 0.15 26.18
N GLY A 213 11.16 0.53 25.47
CA GLY A 213 11.61 1.91 25.42
C GLY A 213 10.56 2.83 24.81
N LEU A 214 10.00 2.42 23.67
CA LEU A 214 8.93 3.17 23.00
C LEU A 214 7.72 3.34 23.92
N HIS A 215 7.30 2.28 24.64
CA HIS A 215 6.18 2.35 25.60
C HIS A 215 6.42 3.47 26.64
N LYS A 216 7.61 3.48 27.24
CA LYS A 216 7.94 4.50 28.26
C LYS A 216 7.84 5.92 27.69
N VAL A 217 8.37 6.13 26.48
CA VAL A 217 8.32 7.44 25.81
C VAL A 217 6.87 7.85 25.53
N LEU A 218 6.05 6.93 25.04
CA LEU A 218 4.63 7.20 24.76
C LEU A 218 3.85 7.56 26.04
N ASP A 219 4.14 6.89 27.16
CA ASP A 219 3.52 7.20 28.46
C ASP A 219 3.93 8.60 28.95
N VAL A 220 5.17 9.00 28.74
CA VAL A 220 5.65 10.36 29.10
C VAL A 220 4.85 11.40 28.28
N PHE A 221 4.71 11.18 26.97
CA PHE A 221 3.93 12.10 26.12
C PHE A 221 2.44 12.12 26.52
N ALA A 222 1.87 10.94 26.83
CA ALA A 222 0.47 10.86 27.25
C ALA A 222 0.24 11.68 28.53
N ARG A 223 1.10 11.50 29.54
CA ARG A 223 1.00 12.28 30.80
C ARG A 223 1.08 13.78 30.55
N ARG A 224 1.99 14.22 29.70
CA ARG A 224 2.19 15.64 29.40
C ARG A 224 1.01 16.27 28.66
N TYR A 225 0.51 15.58 27.61
CA TYR A 225 -0.44 16.17 26.66
C TYR A 225 -1.90 15.73 26.89
N SER A 226 -2.12 14.67 27.66
CA SER A 226 -3.46 14.15 28.00
C SER A 226 -3.47 13.64 29.45
N PRO A 227 -3.46 14.54 30.45
CA PRO A 227 -3.29 14.15 31.86
C PRO A 227 -4.51 13.52 32.50
N VAL A 228 -5.69 13.55 31.84
CA VAL A 228 -6.95 13.07 32.39
C VAL A 228 -6.88 11.64 32.94
N PRO A 229 -6.36 10.64 32.20
CA PRO A 229 -6.36 9.27 32.74
C PRO A 229 -5.55 9.14 34.03
N GLU A 230 -4.39 9.80 34.09
CA GLU A 230 -3.53 9.75 35.28
C GLU A 230 -4.23 10.33 36.51
N SER A 231 -4.98 11.44 36.34
CA SER A 231 -5.73 12.05 37.44
C SER A 231 -6.82 11.13 38.00
N LEU A 232 -7.21 10.09 37.23
CA LEU A 232 -8.22 9.12 37.65
C LEU A 232 -7.57 7.75 37.99
N GLY A 233 -6.24 7.68 38.11
CA GLY A 233 -5.50 6.45 38.38
C GLY A 233 -5.54 5.46 37.23
N LEU A 234 -5.74 5.93 36.00
CA LEU A 234 -5.83 5.10 34.78
C LEU A 234 -4.60 5.31 33.91
N GLY A 235 -4.32 4.31 33.04
CA GLY A 235 -3.21 4.39 32.10
C GLY A 235 -3.62 4.05 30.67
N TYR A 236 -2.74 4.39 29.74
CA TYR A 236 -2.92 4.04 28.32
C TYR A 236 -2.34 2.67 28.01
N THR A 237 -3.02 1.97 27.11
CA THR A 237 -2.50 0.80 26.41
C THR A 237 -2.25 1.20 24.95
N TRP A 238 -1.07 0.80 24.42
CA TRP A 238 -0.63 1.24 23.11
C TRP A 238 -0.73 0.12 22.08
N THR A 239 -1.38 0.44 20.95
CA THR A 239 -1.61 -0.50 19.84
C THR A 239 -1.13 0.11 18.52
N VAL A 240 -0.72 -0.77 17.61
CA VAL A 240 -0.36 -0.37 16.25
C VAL A 240 -1.65 -0.16 15.44
N GLN A 241 -1.88 1.07 14.98
CA GLN A 241 -3.03 1.43 14.15
C GLN A 241 -2.71 1.29 12.67
N GLN A 242 -1.58 1.85 12.24
CA GLN A 242 -1.11 1.77 10.85
C GLN A 242 0.41 1.76 10.87
N ILE A 243 1.01 1.01 9.96
CA ILE A 243 2.46 0.96 9.89
C ILE A 243 2.92 0.80 8.44
N GLU A 244 4.01 1.46 8.11
CA GLU A 244 4.70 1.33 6.83
C GLU A 244 6.14 0.90 7.09
N CYS A 245 6.63 0.00 6.24
CA CYS A 245 8.01 -0.49 6.27
C CYS A 245 8.59 -0.29 4.87
N ALA A 246 9.67 0.48 4.78
CA ALA A 246 10.31 0.82 3.52
C ALA A 246 11.61 0.02 3.36
N THR A 247 11.83 -0.46 2.16
CA THR A 247 13.12 -0.98 1.69
C THR A 247 13.59 -0.02 0.60
N ASP A 248 14.66 0.69 0.88
CA ASP A 248 15.25 1.71 0.02
C ASP A 248 16.51 1.15 -0.64
N ILE A 249 16.50 1.12 -1.97
CA ILE A 249 17.67 0.77 -2.79
C ILE A 249 18.27 2.10 -3.25
N MET A 250 19.44 2.44 -2.71
CA MET A 250 20.10 3.74 -2.91
C MET A 250 21.03 3.67 -4.12
N PHE A 251 20.72 4.41 -5.18
CA PHE A 251 21.56 4.50 -6.38
C PHE A 251 22.56 5.64 -6.22
N ARG A 252 23.77 5.44 -6.73
CA ARG A 252 24.86 6.42 -6.65
C ARG A 252 24.56 7.70 -7.42
N LYS A 253 23.75 7.60 -8.50
CA LYS A 253 23.37 8.73 -9.37
C LYS A 253 21.96 8.51 -9.92
N PRO A 254 21.20 9.60 -10.18
CA PRO A 254 19.87 9.48 -10.79
C PRO A 254 19.89 8.79 -12.17
N GLU A 255 20.94 9.02 -12.96
CA GLU A 255 21.07 8.46 -14.31
C GLU A 255 21.15 6.92 -14.30
N TYR A 256 21.46 6.33 -13.15
CA TYR A 256 21.53 4.87 -13.01
C TYR A 256 20.17 4.24 -12.72
N LEU A 257 19.28 4.97 -12.00
CA LEU A 257 17.94 4.45 -11.68
C LEU A 257 16.96 4.62 -12.85
N ALA A 258 16.97 5.77 -13.53
CA ALA A 258 15.94 6.13 -14.50
C ALA A 258 15.69 5.05 -15.57
N PRO A 259 16.70 4.54 -16.32
CA PRO A 259 16.43 3.52 -17.33
C PRO A 259 15.96 2.19 -16.75
N ILE A 260 16.47 1.81 -15.58
CA ILE A 260 16.08 0.58 -14.88
C ILE A 260 14.63 0.71 -14.39
N TYR A 261 14.24 1.90 -13.92
CA TYR A 261 12.93 2.16 -13.35
C TYR A 261 11.81 1.91 -14.36
N ASP A 262 11.99 2.35 -15.61
CA ASP A 262 11.00 2.15 -16.67
C ASP A 262 10.74 0.64 -16.92
N GLU A 263 11.79 -0.17 -16.95
CA GLU A 263 11.67 -1.62 -17.15
C GLU A 263 10.99 -2.31 -15.95
N ILE A 264 11.34 -1.89 -14.73
CA ILE A 264 10.73 -2.40 -13.50
C ILE A 264 9.23 -2.08 -13.48
N ILE A 265 8.84 -0.86 -13.89
CA ILE A 265 7.44 -0.44 -13.96
C ILE A 265 6.67 -1.34 -14.94
N HIS A 266 7.25 -1.61 -16.11
CA HIS A 266 6.66 -2.54 -17.08
C HIS A 266 6.37 -3.90 -16.44
N THR A 267 7.36 -4.47 -15.76
CA THR A 267 7.20 -5.75 -15.07
C THR A 267 6.08 -5.67 -14.02
N ALA A 268 6.09 -4.65 -13.19
CA ALA A 268 5.12 -4.50 -12.10
C ALA A 268 3.68 -4.26 -12.60
N ILE A 269 3.50 -3.59 -13.75
CA ILE A 269 2.16 -3.34 -14.30
C ILE A 269 1.62 -4.55 -15.06
N TYR A 270 2.44 -5.16 -15.92
CA TYR A 270 1.94 -6.12 -16.91
C TYR A 270 2.06 -7.59 -16.49
N THR A 271 2.91 -7.93 -15.52
CA THR A 271 3.14 -9.33 -15.16
C THR A 271 2.58 -9.74 -13.81
N VAL A 272 2.24 -8.78 -12.93
CA VAL A 272 1.73 -9.08 -11.59
C VAL A 272 0.29 -9.56 -11.66
N LYS A 273 0.05 -10.77 -11.14
CA LYS A 273 -1.27 -11.42 -11.03
C LYS A 273 -1.73 -11.42 -9.56
N PRO A 274 -3.03 -11.66 -9.28
CA PRO A 274 -3.51 -11.73 -7.89
C PRO A 274 -2.72 -12.71 -7.01
N ASP A 275 -2.32 -13.86 -7.54
CA ASP A 275 -1.53 -14.84 -6.79
C ASP A 275 -0.15 -14.30 -6.40
N ASN A 276 0.46 -13.49 -7.29
CA ASN A 276 1.72 -12.81 -6.98
C ASN A 276 1.52 -11.83 -5.82
N ILE A 277 0.43 -11.04 -5.85
CA ILE A 277 0.14 -10.06 -4.79
C ILE A 277 -0.03 -10.78 -3.44
N ALA A 278 -0.79 -11.86 -3.42
CA ALA A 278 -0.96 -12.65 -2.20
C ALA A 278 0.40 -13.17 -1.69
N THR A 279 1.24 -13.67 -2.59
CA THR A 279 2.59 -14.15 -2.29
C THR A 279 3.46 -13.04 -1.69
N PHE A 280 3.50 -11.85 -2.33
CA PHE A 280 4.28 -10.72 -1.82
C PHE A 280 3.88 -10.40 -0.38
N LEU A 281 2.57 -10.31 -0.13
CA LEU A 281 2.01 -9.89 1.14
C LEU A 281 1.97 -11.02 2.20
N GLY A 282 2.44 -12.23 1.85
CA GLY A 282 2.43 -13.38 2.78
C GLY A 282 1.02 -13.84 3.11
N GLN A 283 0.08 -13.66 2.18
CA GLN A 283 -1.32 -14.03 2.33
C GLN A 283 -1.63 -15.23 1.43
N ARG A 284 -2.75 -15.90 1.69
CA ARG A 284 -3.25 -16.98 0.83
C ARG A 284 -4.62 -16.61 0.27
N ILE A 285 -4.80 -16.84 -1.01
CA ILE A 285 -6.13 -16.77 -1.62
C ILE A 285 -6.81 -18.11 -1.36
N THR A 286 -7.93 -18.07 -0.69
CA THR A 286 -8.75 -19.25 -0.41
C THR A 286 -10.13 -19.04 -1.01
N TYR A 287 -10.91 -20.12 -1.11
CA TYR A 287 -12.28 -20.07 -1.62
C TYR A 287 -13.14 -19.01 -0.89
N ASN A 288 -12.91 -18.82 0.39
CA ASN A 288 -13.65 -17.86 1.21
C ASN A 288 -13.00 -16.48 1.30
N CYS A 289 -12.06 -16.18 0.38
CA CYS A 289 -11.39 -14.88 0.40
C CYS A 289 -12.35 -13.78 -0.10
N THR A 290 -12.77 -12.91 0.80
CA THR A 290 -13.63 -11.76 0.49
C THR A 290 -12.83 -10.46 0.31
N LYS A 291 -11.50 -10.53 0.48
CA LYS A 291 -10.63 -9.35 0.37
C LYS A 291 -10.49 -8.91 -1.08
N GLU A 292 -10.63 -7.62 -1.30
CA GLU A 292 -10.34 -7.03 -2.60
C GLU A 292 -8.83 -7.11 -2.90
N ILE A 293 -8.48 -7.60 -4.08
CA ILE A 293 -7.09 -7.70 -4.54
C ILE A 293 -6.96 -6.89 -5.84
N GLY A 294 -5.97 -6.02 -5.90
CA GLY A 294 -5.80 -5.22 -7.10
C GLY A 294 -4.47 -4.49 -7.20
N THR A 295 -4.30 -3.85 -8.35
CA THR A 295 -3.13 -3.01 -8.65
C THR A 295 -3.62 -1.64 -9.08
N ASN A 296 -3.08 -0.60 -8.46
CA ASN A 296 -3.32 0.79 -8.82
C ASN A 296 -1.99 1.46 -9.17
N TYR A 297 -2.00 2.31 -10.17
CA TYR A 297 -0.82 3.10 -10.52
C TYR A 297 -1.22 4.56 -10.73
N ASN A 298 -0.35 5.46 -10.29
CA ASN A 298 -0.55 6.90 -10.41
C ASN A 298 0.72 7.54 -10.93
N GLN A 299 0.60 8.36 -11.96
CA GLN A 299 1.70 9.19 -12.42
C GLN A 299 1.94 10.33 -11.44
N ARG A 300 3.20 10.67 -11.24
CA ARG A 300 3.67 11.78 -10.43
C ARG A 300 4.67 12.59 -11.24
N ILE A 301 5.02 13.77 -10.77
CA ILE A 301 6.04 14.61 -11.41
C ILE A 301 7.38 13.85 -11.55
N LEU A 302 7.72 13.04 -10.56
CA LEU A 302 8.97 12.28 -10.49
C LEU A 302 8.84 10.80 -10.89
N GLY A 303 7.75 10.43 -11.58
CA GLY A 303 7.58 9.05 -12.05
C GLY A 303 6.26 8.41 -11.66
N THR A 304 6.16 7.11 -11.89
CA THR A 304 4.94 6.32 -11.64
C THR A 304 5.05 5.57 -10.32
N ARG A 305 4.05 5.74 -9.47
CA ARG A 305 3.90 4.92 -8.26
C ARG A 305 2.96 3.77 -8.55
N ILE A 306 3.40 2.56 -8.26
CA ILE A 306 2.59 1.34 -8.35
C ILE A 306 2.23 0.89 -6.95
N LYS A 307 0.98 0.46 -6.74
CA LYS A 307 0.50 -0.07 -5.48
C LYS A 307 -0.30 -1.35 -5.74
N HIS A 308 0.15 -2.44 -5.17
CA HIS A 308 -0.59 -3.71 -5.12
C HIS A 308 -1.22 -3.84 -3.73
N HIS A 309 -2.46 -4.30 -3.65
CA HIS A 309 -3.15 -4.39 -2.36
C HIS A 309 -3.99 -5.66 -2.24
N MET A 310 -4.20 -6.09 -1.00
CA MET A 310 -5.10 -7.19 -0.63
C MET A 310 -5.67 -6.88 0.76
N GLY A 311 -6.89 -6.32 0.77
CA GLY A 311 -7.54 -5.89 2.00
C GLY A 311 -6.73 -4.80 2.73
N ASP A 312 -6.37 -5.06 3.97
CA ASP A 312 -5.69 -4.09 4.85
C ASP A 312 -4.19 -3.96 4.61
N VAL A 313 -3.63 -4.77 3.70
CA VAL A 313 -2.19 -4.78 3.44
C VAL A 313 -1.94 -4.38 1.99
N SER A 314 -0.90 -3.58 1.77
CA SER A 314 -0.49 -3.21 0.42
C SER A 314 1.01 -3.08 0.33
N ILE A 315 1.53 -3.16 -0.90
CA ILE A 315 2.92 -2.90 -1.20
C ILE A 315 2.98 -1.88 -2.35
N LYS A 316 3.81 -0.87 -2.19
CA LYS A 316 4.00 0.23 -3.15
C LYS A 316 5.44 0.20 -3.65
N MET A 317 5.62 0.63 -4.88
CA MET A 317 6.95 0.87 -5.44
C MET A 317 6.95 2.24 -6.12
N TYR A 318 7.98 3.01 -5.88
CA TYR A 318 8.15 4.32 -6.50
C TYR A 318 9.58 4.83 -6.40
N ASP A 319 9.91 5.71 -7.33
CA ASP A 319 11.15 6.48 -7.31
C ASP A 319 11.01 7.62 -6.30
N LYS A 320 12.04 7.80 -5.47
CA LYS A 320 12.12 8.92 -4.52
C LYS A 320 13.42 9.68 -4.78
N PHE A 321 13.26 10.99 -5.07
CA PHE A 321 14.36 11.94 -5.35
C PHE A 321 15.24 11.57 -6.56
N GLY A 322 14.76 10.70 -7.45
CA GLY A 322 15.52 10.25 -8.61
C GLY A 322 16.64 9.25 -8.30
N CYS A 323 16.95 9.01 -7.02
CA CYS A 323 18.09 8.20 -6.58
C CYS A 323 17.72 6.99 -5.75
N VAL A 324 16.50 6.90 -5.24
CA VAL A 324 16.08 5.80 -4.35
C VAL A 324 14.90 5.08 -4.95
N LEU A 325 15.08 3.80 -5.23
CA LEU A 325 13.95 2.91 -5.55
C LEU A 325 13.40 2.41 -4.21
N ARG A 326 12.21 2.92 -3.85
CA ARG A 326 11.55 2.54 -2.59
C ARG A 326 10.48 1.50 -2.85
N ILE A 327 10.59 0.40 -2.10
CA ILE A 327 9.54 -0.62 -1.95
C ILE A 327 8.97 -0.46 -0.55
N GLU A 328 7.67 -0.22 -0.43
CA GLU A 328 7.07 0.14 0.86
C GLU A 328 5.81 -0.69 1.09
N SER A 329 5.85 -1.56 2.09
CA SER A 329 4.66 -2.28 2.54
C SER A 329 3.92 -1.44 3.60
N THR A 330 2.58 -1.40 3.48
CA THR A 330 1.67 -0.71 4.42
C THR A 330 0.72 -1.73 5.01
N CYS A 331 0.49 -1.67 6.31
CA CYS A 331 -0.49 -2.50 7.01
C CYS A 331 -1.39 -1.62 7.87
N ASN A 332 -2.71 -1.69 7.65
CA ASN A 332 -3.74 -0.94 8.39
C ASN A 332 -4.38 -1.79 9.49
N ASP A 333 -4.24 -3.11 9.45
CA ASP A 333 -4.67 -4.02 10.50
C ASP A 333 -3.68 -5.18 10.62
N ILE A 334 -2.83 -5.13 11.63
CA ILE A 334 -1.77 -6.12 11.83
C ILE A 334 -2.32 -7.51 12.20
N SER A 335 -3.57 -7.61 12.68
CA SER A 335 -4.19 -8.90 13.00
C SER A 335 -4.48 -9.75 11.76
N THR A 336 -4.36 -9.16 10.56
CA THR A 336 -4.43 -9.90 9.29
C THR A 336 -3.28 -10.91 9.15
N PHE A 337 -2.15 -10.68 9.82
CA PHE A 337 -1.02 -11.61 9.84
C PHE A 337 -1.22 -12.65 10.95
N ARG A 338 -0.87 -13.90 10.67
CA ARG A 338 -0.98 -14.99 11.63
C ARG A 338 0.42 -15.52 11.94
N VAL A 339 0.73 -15.62 13.22
CA VAL A 339 2.03 -16.09 13.74
C VAL A 339 1.80 -17.21 14.77
N GLU A 340 2.80 -18.03 14.96
CA GLU A 340 2.78 -19.00 16.08
C GLU A 340 3.00 -18.22 17.37
N ARG A 341 2.04 -18.30 18.28
CA ARG A 341 2.11 -17.64 19.58
C ARG A 341 1.24 -18.35 20.59
N GLU A 342 1.53 -18.12 21.84
CA GLU A 342 0.72 -18.59 22.95
C GLU A 342 -0.66 -17.91 22.92
N VAL A 343 -1.69 -18.72 23.00
CA VAL A 343 -3.09 -18.28 23.06
C VAL A 343 -3.69 -18.81 24.36
N GLN A 344 -4.20 -17.90 25.18
CA GLN A 344 -4.91 -18.24 26.42
C GLN A 344 -6.38 -18.49 26.10
N HIS A 345 -6.92 -19.54 26.67
CA HIS A 345 -8.33 -19.93 26.55
C HIS A 345 -9.14 -19.43 27.74
N ARG A 346 -10.46 -19.43 27.60
CA ARG A 346 -11.38 -18.97 28.66
C ARG A 346 -11.35 -19.83 29.90
N ASP A 347 -10.93 -21.09 29.76
CA ASP A 347 -10.79 -22.05 30.85
C ASP A 347 -9.48 -21.91 31.64
N GLY A 348 -8.65 -20.93 31.28
CA GLY A 348 -7.36 -20.66 31.92
C GLY A 348 -6.18 -21.42 31.30
N THR A 349 -6.42 -22.37 30.40
CA THR A 349 -5.34 -23.09 29.72
C THR A 349 -4.68 -22.23 28.64
N SER A 350 -3.49 -22.62 28.20
CA SER A 350 -2.84 -21.96 27.05
C SER A 350 -2.19 -23.01 26.14
N ASP A 351 -2.16 -22.71 24.86
CA ASP A 351 -1.48 -23.53 23.86
C ASP A 351 -0.71 -22.63 22.88
N ILE A 352 0.27 -23.20 22.19
CA ILE A 352 0.98 -22.51 21.10
C ILE A 352 0.31 -22.90 19.78
N ARG A 353 -0.26 -21.91 19.09
CA ARG A 353 -0.90 -22.15 17.79
C ARG A 353 -0.81 -20.93 16.88
N LYS A 354 -1.07 -21.15 15.60
CA LYS A 354 -1.09 -20.10 14.61
C LYS A 354 -2.33 -19.21 14.81
N ALA A 355 -2.11 -17.99 15.28
CA ALA A 355 -3.17 -17.05 15.68
C ALA A 355 -2.87 -15.64 15.13
N PRO A 356 -3.90 -14.77 15.02
CA PRO A 356 -3.67 -13.38 14.58
C PRO A 356 -2.64 -12.66 15.44
N LEU A 357 -1.80 -11.85 14.81
CA LEU A 357 -0.82 -11.03 15.52
C LEU A 357 -1.55 -10.07 16.47
N LYS A 358 -1.09 -9.94 17.71
CA LYS A 358 -1.70 -9.03 18.70
C LYS A 358 -1.48 -7.58 18.27
N LYS A 359 -2.51 -6.74 18.38
CA LYS A 359 -2.45 -5.32 17.99
C LYS A 359 -1.63 -4.46 18.98
N SER A 360 -0.66 -5.00 19.63
CA SER A 360 0.18 -4.33 20.62
C SER A 360 1.48 -3.82 19.96
N ILE A 361 2.05 -2.74 20.50
CA ILE A 361 3.39 -2.27 20.12
C ILE A 361 4.46 -3.36 20.37
N TYR A 362 4.19 -4.30 21.27
CA TYR A 362 5.11 -5.43 21.54
C TYR A 362 5.21 -6.39 20.36
N SER A 363 4.32 -6.31 19.38
CA SER A 363 4.37 -7.09 18.15
C SER A 363 5.26 -6.46 17.06
N LEU A 364 5.84 -5.28 17.29
CA LEU A 364 6.61 -4.53 16.29
C LEU A 364 7.76 -5.35 15.69
N TYR A 365 8.48 -6.14 16.51
CA TYR A 365 9.60 -6.95 16.00
C TYR A 365 9.12 -8.00 14.98
N GLN A 366 8.08 -8.77 15.35
CA GLN A 366 7.51 -9.79 14.45
C GLN A 366 6.93 -9.15 13.19
N LEU A 367 6.24 -8.03 13.34
CA LEU A 367 5.64 -7.29 12.24
C LEU A 367 6.72 -6.76 11.28
N PHE A 368 7.83 -6.23 11.79
CA PHE A 368 8.95 -5.78 10.98
C PHE A 368 9.48 -6.91 10.09
N THR A 369 9.69 -8.09 10.68
CA THR A 369 10.18 -9.27 9.95
C THR A 369 9.22 -9.65 8.80
N ILE A 370 7.90 -9.61 9.07
CA ILE A 370 6.87 -9.93 8.08
C ILE A 370 6.90 -8.93 6.92
N LEU A 371 6.91 -7.62 7.24
CA LEU A 371 6.85 -6.57 6.23
C LEU A 371 8.17 -6.47 5.44
N LYS A 372 9.31 -6.62 6.10
CA LYS A 372 10.63 -6.71 5.45
C LYS A 372 10.64 -7.88 4.44
N SER A 373 10.16 -9.05 4.86
CA SER A 373 10.07 -10.22 3.97
C SER A 373 9.12 -9.96 2.78
N ALA A 374 8.03 -9.24 3.00
CA ALA A 374 7.11 -8.86 1.91
C ALA A 374 7.83 -7.99 0.87
N ASN A 375 8.58 -6.98 1.33
CA ASN A 375 9.35 -6.10 0.44
C ASN A 375 10.41 -6.88 -0.36
N TYR A 376 11.08 -7.84 0.28
CA TYR A 376 12.10 -8.66 -0.40
C TYR A 376 11.50 -9.61 -1.43
N ARG A 377 10.35 -10.25 -1.14
CA ARG A 377 9.65 -11.08 -2.14
C ARG A 377 9.24 -10.26 -3.36
N TYR A 378 8.79 -9.02 -3.14
CA TYR A 378 8.45 -8.12 -4.24
C TYR A 378 9.71 -7.69 -5.02
N LEU A 379 10.80 -7.36 -4.31
CA LEU A 379 12.08 -7.03 -4.93
C LEU A 379 12.57 -8.19 -5.81
N GLU A 380 12.49 -9.41 -5.31
CA GLU A 380 12.88 -10.61 -6.05
C GLU A 380 12.06 -10.73 -7.35
N PHE A 381 10.76 -10.52 -7.26
CA PHE A 381 9.86 -10.58 -8.43
C PHE A 381 10.21 -9.52 -9.47
N ILE A 382 10.33 -8.25 -9.06
CA ILE A 382 10.63 -7.17 -10.00
C ILE A 382 12.07 -7.26 -10.55
N SER A 383 12.96 -7.96 -9.87
CA SER A 383 14.35 -8.20 -10.35
C SER A 383 14.38 -9.09 -11.60
N SER A 384 13.28 -9.75 -11.94
CA SER A 384 13.18 -10.57 -13.15
C SER A 384 12.93 -9.76 -14.43
N PHE A 385 12.86 -8.43 -14.35
CA PHE A 385 12.48 -7.56 -15.48
C PHE A 385 13.39 -7.70 -16.70
N ASP A 386 14.65 -8.04 -16.50
CA ASP A 386 15.64 -8.19 -17.55
C ASP A 386 15.72 -9.61 -18.14
N ASP A 387 15.03 -10.56 -17.55
CA ASP A 387 15.03 -11.92 -18.07
C ASP A 387 13.88 -12.10 -19.08
N HIS A 388 14.04 -11.43 -20.22
CA HIS A 388 13.10 -11.58 -21.33
C HIS A 388 13.30 -12.89 -22.11
N SER A 389 14.33 -13.68 -21.78
CA SER A 389 14.70 -14.87 -22.55
C SER A 389 13.56 -15.89 -22.62
N SER A 390 12.92 -16.19 -21.49
CA SER A 390 11.81 -17.16 -21.47
C SER A 390 10.56 -16.62 -22.16
N GLY A 391 10.22 -15.33 -21.94
CA GLY A 391 9.08 -14.68 -22.58
C GLY A 391 9.28 -14.54 -24.08
N ARG A 392 10.47 -14.12 -24.50
CA ARG A 392 10.85 -14.01 -25.91
C ARG A 392 10.79 -15.38 -26.60
N LYS A 393 11.33 -16.43 -25.95
CA LYS A 393 11.27 -17.80 -26.46
C LYS A 393 9.81 -18.24 -26.64
N LYS A 394 8.95 -18.03 -25.65
CA LYS A 394 7.51 -18.36 -25.74
C LYS A 394 6.84 -17.62 -26.90
N LEU A 395 7.15 -16.33 -27.06
CA LEU A 395 6.59 -15.51 -28.15
C LEU A 395 7.08 -16.02 -29.51
N ASP A 396 8.38 -16.31 -29.65
CA ASP A 396 8.97 -16.85 -30.87
C ASP A 396 8.36 -18.21 -31.24
N GLU A 397 8.15 -19.08 -30.26
CA GLU A 397 7.50 -20.38 -30.44
C GLU A 397 6.10 -20.27 -31.05
N VAL A 398 5.39 -19.18 -30.81
CA VAL A 398 4.02 -18.99 -31.28
C VAL A 398 3.96 -18.13 -32.55
N SER A 399 4.84 -17.13 -32.67
CA SER A 399 4.80 -16.16 -33.79
C SER A 399 5.57 -16.63 -35.04
N HIS A 400 6.54 -17.49 -34.87
CA HIS A 400 7.32 -18.02 -36.01
C HIS A 400 6.71 -19.31 -36.56
N SER A 401 7.00 -19.61 -37.82
CA SER A 401 6.54 -20.85 -38.44
C SER A 401 7.23 -22.07 -37.82
N ARG A 402 6.48 -23.16 -37.64
CA ARG A 402 6.99 -24.44 -37.11
C ARG A 402 6.80 -25.54 -38.14
N ARG A 403 7.81 -26.40 -38.25
CA ARG A 403 7.77 -27.56 -39.11
C ARG A 403 7.46 -28.83 -38.29
N GLU A 404 6.46 -29.60 -38.73
CA GLU A 404 6.16 -30.91 -38.17
C GLU A 404 6.12 -31.88 -39.32
N LYS A 405 7.03 -32.85 -39.29
CA LYS A 405 7.28 -33.77 -40.42
C LYS A 405 7.63 -32.95 -41.68
N GLU A 406 6.93 -33.15 -42.77
CA GLU A 406 7.17 -32.46 -44.04
C GLU A 406 6.35 -31.19 -44.23
N ARG A 407 5.52 -30.82 -43.25
CA ARG A 407 4.60 -29.66 -43.37
C ARG A 407 5.05 -28.51 -42.47
N THR A 408 4.98 -27.31 -43.03
CA THR A 408 5.26 -26.05 -42.29
C THR A 408 3.92 -25.40 -41.90
N TYR A 409 3.83 -24.99 -40.64
CA TYR A 409 2.68 -24.33 -40.08
C TYR A 409 3.10 -22.91 -39.71
N ARG A 410 2.39 -21.90 -40.29
CA ARG A 410 2.71 -20.47 -40.01
C ARG A 410 2.46 -20.13 -38.55
N GLY A 411 3.18 -19.14 -38.03
CA GLY A 411 2.97 -18.60 -36.68
C GLY A 411 1.65 -17.86 -36.56
N PHE A 412 1.26 -17.59 -35.31
CA PHE A 412 0.02 -16.84 -35.00
C PHE A 412 0.28 -15.34 -34.97
N ASN A 413 -0.71 -14.58 -35.46
CA ASN A 413 -0.67 -13.12 -35.51
C ASN A 413 -1.93 -12.57 -34.83
N PHE A 414 -1.76 -11.87 -33.71
CA PHE A 414 -2.86 -11.28 -32.94
C PHE A 414 -3.55 -10.09 -33.67
N PHE A 415 -2.97 -9.62 -34.75
CA PHE A 415 -3.56 -8.58 -35.61
C PHE A 415 -4.32 -9.14 -36.80
N ASP A 416 -4.16 -10.44 -37.11
CA ASP A 416 -4.90 -11.13 -38.17
C ASP A 416 -6.28 -11.51 -37.61
N SER A 417 -7.34 -11.03 -38.24
CA SER A 417 -8.73 -11.27 -37.80
C SER A 417 -9.11 -12.75 -37.76
N ARG A 418 -8.53 -13.57 -38.64
CA ARG A 418 -8.81 -15.03 -38.67
C ARG A 418 -8.18 -15.73 -37.48
N ASP A 419 -6.90 -15.44 -37.22
CA ASP A 419 -6.18 -16.00 -36.07
C ASP A 419 -6.86 -15.54 -34.77
N LEU A 420 -7.16 -14.25 -34.67
CA LEU A 420 -7.77 -13.66 -33.51
C LEU A 420 -9.13 -14.30 -33.19
N SER A 421 -10.02 -14.43 -34.19
CA SER A 421 -11.36 -14.99 -33.94
C SER A 421 -11.29 -16.43 -33.41
N VAL A 422 -10.31 -17.23 -33.88
CA VAL A 422 -10.11 -18.58 -33.37
C VAL A 422 -9.59 -18.56 -31.93
N LEU A 423 -8.62 -17.67 -31.62
CA LEU A 423 -8.07 -17.53 -30.26
C LEU A 423 -9.14 -17.06 -29.27
N GLU A 424 -9.96 -16.09 -29.66
CA GLU A 424 -11.10 -15.59 -28.85
C GLU A 424 -12.13 -16.72 -28.60
N ALA A 425 -12.45 -17.48 -29.64
CA ALA A 425 -13.46 -18.54 -29.52
C ALA A 425 -12.99 -19.64 -28.54
N ILE A 426 -11.72 -20.06 -28.61
CA ILE A 426 -11.21 -21.12 -27.72
C ILE A 426 -10.96 -20.63 -26.30
N SER A 427 -10.83 -19.33 -26.06
CA SER A 427 -10.57 -18.77 -24.72
C SER A 427 -11.81 -18.65 -23.84
N LYS A 428 -13.00 -18.97 -24.36
CA LYS A 428 -14.24 -18.91 -23.58
C LYS A 428 -14.18 -19.88 -22.39
N GLY A 429 -14.70 -19.40 -21.24
CA GLY A 429 -14.62 -20.13 -19.96
C GLY A 429 -15.18 -21.55 -20.00
N GLU A 430 -16.24 -21.76 -20.77
CA GLU A 430 -16.87 -23.09 -20.93
C GLU A 430 -15.89 -24.17 -21.44
N TYR A 431 -14.88 -23.79 -22.24
CA TYR A 431 -13.92 -24.73 -22.81
C TYR A 431 -12.71 -25.00 -21.90
N MET A 432 -12.53 -24.17 -20.90
CA MET A 432 -11.42 -24.33 -19.93
C MET A 432 -11.61 -25.57 -19.05
N THR A 433 -12.86 -25.94 -18.78
CA THR A 433 -13.22 -27.06 -17.89
C THR A 433 -13.48 -28.37 -18.65
N PHE A 434 -14.23 -28.30 -19.73
CA PHE A 434 -14.78 -29.49 -20.41
C PHE A 434 -14.02 -29.85 -21.69
N GLY A 435 -13.00 -29.06 -22.05
CA GLY A 435 -12.25 -29.24 -23.28
C GLY A 435 -12.97 -28.71 -24.51
N ILE A 436 -12.25 -28.60 -25.60
CA ILE A 436 -12.68 -27.94 -26.85
C ILE A 436 -12.92 -28.98 -27.94
N GLN A 437 -14.06 -28.87 -28.64
CA GLN A 437 -14.32 -29.63 -29.87
C GLN A 437 -14.48 -28.67 -31.05
N GLY A 438 -13.94 -29.06 -32.21
CA GLY A 438 -14.06 -28.23 -33.42
C GLY A 438 -15.50 -27.93 -33.84
N LYS A 439 -16.42 -28.86 -33.56
CA LYS A 439 -17.88 -28.64 -33.83
C LYS A 439 -18.44 -27.49 -33.00
N GLN A 440 -18.03 -27.41 -31.70
CA GLN A 440 -18.51 -26.36 -30.79
C GLN A 440 -17.93 -24.98 -31.18
N ILE A 441 -16.63 -24.93 -31.50
CA ILE A 441 -15.99 -23.66 -31.90
C ILE A 441 -16.63 -23.10 -33.18
N ARG A 442 -17.01 -23.98 -34.14
CA ARG A 442 -17.68 -23.54 -35.37
C ARG A 442 -19.05 -22.89 -35.14
N GLN A 443 -19.73 -23.21 -34.04
CA GLN A 443 -20.97 -22.51 -33.67
C GLN A 443 -20.75 -21.02 -33.45
N HIS A 444 -19.58 -20.66 -32.96
CA HIS A 444 -19.16 -19.24 -32.76
C HIS A 444 -18.53 -18.64 -34.03
N LEU A 445 -18.13 -19.48 -34.98
CA LEU A 445 -17.39 -19.06 -36.19
C LEU A 445 -18.04 -19.66 -37.43
N PRO A 446 -19.30 -19.25 -37.76
CA PRO A 446 -20.06 -19.91 -38.82
C PRO A 446 -19.45 -19.84 -40.22
N LYS A 447 -18.53 -18.87 -40.46
CA LYS A 447 -17.85 -18.72 -41.75
C LYS A 447 -16.67 -19.69 -41.92
N ILE A 448 -16.30 -20.47 -40.89
CA ILE A 448 -15.18 -21.39 -40.96
C ILE A 448 -15.67 -22.79 -41.32
N THR A 449 -15.12 -23.35 -42.41
CA THR A 449 -15.45 -24.72 -42.85
C THR A 449 -14.85 -25.76 -41.90
N PRO A 450 -15.41 -26.98 -41.86
CA PRO A 450 -14.86 -28.06 -41.02
C PRO A 450 -13.39 -28.37 -41.32
N SER A 451 -13.00 -28.35 -42.58
CA SER A 451 -11.59 -28.61 -42.97
C SER A 451 -10.66 -27.46 -42.52
N ALA A 452 -11.11 -26.20 -42.59
CA ALA A 452 -10.32 -25.07 -42.11
C ALA A 452 -10.16 -25.13 -40.58
N MET A 453 -11.22 -25.49 -39.84
CA MET A 453 -11.16 -25.66 -38.39
C MET A 453 -10.18 -26.77 -37.98
N THR A 454 -10.20 -27.90 -38.70
CA THR A 454 -9.25 -29.02 -38.47
C THR A 454 -7.82 -28.54 -38.66
N ARG A 455 -7.55 -27.76 -39.73
CA ARG A 455 -6.22 -27.17 -39.98
C ARG A 455 -5.82 -26.19 -38.86
N SER A 456 -6.76 -25.35 -38.37
CA SER A 456 -6.49 -24.43 -37.27
C SER A 456 -6.14 -25.20 -35.98
N PHE A 457 -6.88 -26.24 -35.63
CA PHE A 457 -6.59 -27.07 -34.47
C PHE A 457 -5.23 -27.79 -34.59
N LYS A 458 -4.92 -28.30 -35.76
CA LYS A 458 -3.60 -28.91 -36.01
C LYS A 458 -2.48 -27.87 -35.81
N ARG A 459 -2.69 -26.64 -36.33
CA ARG A 459 -1.74 -25.53 -36.19
C ARG A 459 -1.58 -25.12 -34.70
N LEU A 460 -2.70 -24.98 -33.97
CA LEU A 460 -2.66 -24.69 -32.52
C LEU A 460 -1.90 -25.76 -31.76
N LYS A 461 -2.09 -27.04 -32.10
CA LYS A 461 -1.38 -28.16 -31.47
C LYS A 461 0.12 -28.13 -31.77
N VAL A 462 0.51 -27.87 -33.02
CA VAL A 462 1.94 -27.81 -33.43
C VAL A 462 2.66 -26.65 -32.69
N HIS A 463 1.96 -25.54 -32.42
CA HIS A 463 2.53 -24.43 -31.67
C HIS A 463 2.39 -24.61 -30.16
N GLY A 464 1.86 -25.73 -29.68
CA GLY A 464 1.79 -26.04 -28.26
C GLY A 464 0.72 -25.28 -27.49
N LEU A 465 -0.23 -24.59 -28.18
CA LEU A 465 -1.29 -23.84 -27.54
C LEU A 465 -2.45 -24.71 -27.04
N ILE A 466 -2.65 -25.87 -27.71
CA ILE A 466 -3.64 -26.87 -27.26
C ILE A 466 -3.01 -28.26 -27.32
N GLU A 467 -3.53 -29.19 -26.53
CA GLU A 467 -3.16 -30.60 -26.55
C GLU A 467 -4.40 -31.46 -26.71
N LYS A 468 -4.26 -32.60 -27.41
CA LYS A 468 -5.38 -33.53 -27.68
C LYS A 468 -5.56 -34.49 -26.51
N ILE A 469 -6.78 -34.66 -26.05
CA ILE A 469 -7.09 -35.67 -25.03
C ILE A 469 -7.05 -37.06 -25.72
N PRO A 470 -6.25 -37.98 -25.22
CA PRO A 470 -6.17 -39.34 -25.81
C PRO A 470 -7.55 -39.99 -25.90
N GLY A 471 -7.80 -40.75 -26.96
CA GLY A 471 -9.07 -41.46 -27.16
C GLY A 471 -10.29 -40.57 -27.41
N SER A 472 -10.10 -39.28 -27.65
CA SER A 472 -11.24 -38.37 -27.82
C SER A 472 -11.05 -37.40 -28.99
N TYR A 473 -12.14 -36.67 -29.33
CA TYR A 473 -12.11 -35.57 -30.29
C TYR A 473 -11.99 -34.20 -29.57
N LYS A 474 -11.60 -34.21 -28.31
CA LYS A 474 -11.45 -33.01 -27.48
C LYS A 474 -10.00 -32.59 -27.35
N TYR A 475 -9.83 -31.28 -27.11
CA TYR A 475 -8.53 -30.64 -26.86
C TYR A 475 -8.60 -29.82 -25.58
N LEU A 476 -7.51 -29.69 -24.87
CA LEU A 476 -7.34 -28.80 -23.74
C LEU A 476 -6.37 -27.67 -24.12
N ILE A 477 -6.63 -26.48 -23.57
CA ILE A 477 -5.67 -25.37 -23.71
C ILE A 477 -4.51 -25.64 -22.74
N THR A 478 -3.28 -25.58 -23.23
CA THR A 478 -2.08 -25.78 -22.43
C THR A 478 -1.82 -24.55 -21.54
N ALA A 479 -0.89 -24.66 -20.59
CA ALA A 479 -0.44 -23.54 -19.78
C ALA A 479 0.11 -22.42 -20.69
N LEU A 480 0.95 -22.76 -21.66
CA LEU A 480 1.46 -21.80 -22.65
C LEU A 480 0.31 -21.14 -23.43
N GLY A 481 -0.68 -21.94 -23.85
CA GLY A 481 -1.86 -21.44 -24.57
C GLY A 481 -2.63 -20.41 -23.74
N LYS A 482 -2.87 -20.70 -22.47
CA LYS A 482 -3.56 -19.79 -21.57
C LYS A 482 -2.82 -18.46 -21.42
N GLU A 483 -1.51 -18.53 -21.16
CA GLU A 483 -0.66 -17.33 -20.96
C GLU A 483 -0.63 -16.45 -22.22
N ILE A 484 -0.31 -17.04 -23.37
CA ILE A 484 -0.14 -16.31 -24.64
C ILE A 484 -1.48 -15.70 -25.12
N ILE A 485 -2.56 -16.48 -25.08
CA ILE A 485 -3.88 -16.01 -25.54
C ILE A 485 -4.38 -14.89 -24.62
N ALA A 486 -4.29 -15.08 -23.30
CA ALA A 486 -4.73 -14.06 -22.34
C ALA A 486 -3.93 -12.76 -22.51
N ALA A 487 -2.59 -12.86 -22.61
CA ALA A 487 -1.72 -11.69 -22.81
C ALA A 487 -2.05 -10.97 -24.13
N GLY A 488 -2.15 -11.70 -25.23
CA GLY A 488 -2.45 -11.12 -26.55
C GLY A 488 -3.80 -10.42 -26.61
N LEU A 489 -4.85 -11.05 -26.07
CA LEU A 489 -6.19 -10.46 -26.04
C LEU A 489 -6.25 -9.24 -25.10
N SER A 490 -5.53 -9.30 -23.96
CA SER A 490 -5.48 -8.16 -23.02
C SER A 490 -4.81 -6.95 -23.66
N ILE A 491 -3.67 -7.13 -24.29
CA ILE A 491 -2.96 -6.03 -24.97
C ILE A 491 -3.88 -5.41 -26.04
N LYS A 492 -4.50 -6.25 -26.87
CA LYS A 492 -5.39 -5.77 -27.92
C LYS A 492 -6.59 -5.01 -27.35
N ASN A 493 -7.34 -5.64 -26.43
CA ASN A 493 -8.65 -5.11 -26.00
C ASN A 493 -8.52 -3.98 -24.98
N LEU A 494 -7.53 -4.03 -24.09
CA LEU A 494 -7.37 -3.05 -23.01
C LEU A 494 -6.42 -1.89 -23.36
N ILE A 495 -5.56 -2.08 -24.35
CA ILE A 495 -4.55 -1.07 -24.71
C ILE A 495 -4.76 -0.57 -26.14
N LEU A 496 -4.65 -1.47 -27.15
CA LEU A 496 -4.62 -1.03 -28.56
C LEU A 496 -5.96 -0.49 -29.04
N VAL A 497 -7.07 -1.21 -28.78
CA VAL A 497 -8.39 -0.79 -29.26
C VAL A 497 -8.84 0.53 -28.61
N PRO A 498 -8.72 0.71 -27.26
CA PRO A 498 -9.04 2.03 -26.70
C PRO A 498 -8.14 3.15 -27.19
N ALA A 499 -6.84 2.89 -27.32
CA ALA A 499 -5.89 3.90 -27.81
C ALA A 499 -6.20 4.39 -29.24
N LEU A 500 -6.63 3.46 -30.11
CA LEU A 500 -6.96 3.79 -31.50
C LEU A 500 -8.37 4.43 -31.65
N ARG A 501 -9.18 4.45 -30.59
CA ARG A 501 -10.48 5.16 -30.57
C ARG A 501 -10.32 6.66 -30.26
N LEU A 502 -9.15 7.08 -29.79
CA LEU A 502 -8.91 8.48 -29.47
C LEU A 502 -8.63 9.25 -30.78
N ASP A 503 -9.58 10.07 -31.18
CA ASP A 503 -9.37 11.01 -32.27
C ASP A 503 -8.42 12.10 -31.75
N PHE A 504 -7.15 12.03 -32.14
CA PHE A 504 -6.18 13.10 -31.88
C PHE A 504 -6.59 14.29 -32.78
N PRO A 505 -6.93 15.48 -32.26
CA PRO A 505 -7.14 16.67 -33.07
C PRO A 505 -5.81 16.98 -33.82
N ASP A 506 -5.92 17.17 -35.18
CA ASP A 506 -4.78 17.44 -36.01
C ASP A 506 -3.95 18.59 -35.43
N UNK A 507 -2.99 18.29 -35.18
CA UNK A 507 -2.08 19.23 -34.69
C UNK A 507 -1.46 20.11 -35.73
N UNK A 508 -1.90 20.17 -36.60
CA UNK A 508 -1.42 21.03 -37.55
C UNK A 508 -2.17 22.34 -37.49
N UNK A 509 -1.89 22.99 -37.04
CA UNK A 509 -2.29 24.29 -37.26
C UNK A 509 -2.41 25.10 -35.99
N UNK A 510 -1.64 24.90 -35.44
CA UNK A 510 -1.69 25.80 -34.38
C UNK A 510 -0.91 27.00 -34.77
N LYS A 511 -1.50 28.08 -35.11
CA LYS A 511 -0.97 29.45 -35.18
C LYS A 511 -0.71 29.91 -33.73
N ARG A 512 0.50 30.37 -33.48
CA ARG A 512 0.92 30.94 -32.20
C ARG A 512 0.12 32.21 -31.89
N ASP A 513 -0.82 32.08 -30.97
CA ASP A 513 -1.41 33.24 -30.32
C ASP A 513 -1.07 33.17 -28.83
N HIS A 514 -0.32 34.15 -28.37
CA HIS A 514 0.01 34.36 -26.97
C HIS A 514 -1.19 35.01 -26.26
N SER A 515 -2.05 34.21 -25.68
CA SER A 515 -3.03 34.70 -24.71
C SER A 515 -3.22 33.67 -23.59
N CYS A 516 -3.18 34.17 -22.37
CA CYS A 516 -3.27 33.43 -21.13
C CYS A 516 -4.51 32.53 -21.05
N TRP A 517 -4.30 31.29 -20.64
CA TRP A 517 -5.38 30.32 -20.37
C TRP A 517 -5.72 30.27 -18.90
N PHE A 518 -6.94 30.60 -18.57
CA PHE A 518 -7.57 30.22 -17.30
C PHE A 518 -8.19 28.84 -17.49
N ILE A 519 -7.75 27.87 -16.67
CA ILE A 519 -8.29 26.50 -16.70
C ILE A 519 -9.46 26.38 -15.74
N ASP A 520 -10.63 26.15 -16.28
CA ASP A 520 -11.83 25.84 -15.49
C ASP A 520 -11.80 24.37 -15.08
N LYS A 521 -11.94 24.13 -13.79
CA LYS A 521 -11.80 22.79 -13.19
C LYS A 521 -13.09 21.96 -13.33
N LYS A 522 -13.11 21.05 -14.30
CA LYS A 522 -14.02 19.89 -14.25
C LYS A 522 -13.19 18.61 -14.22
N PRO A 523 -13.52 17.64 -13.34
CA PRO A 523 -12.75 16.40 -13.29
C PRO A 523 -13.13 15.46 -14.43
N TYR A 524 -12.15 15.10 -15.26
CA TYR A 524 -12.31 14.03 -16.25
C TYR A 524 -11.76 12.73 -15.69
N PRO A 525 -12.40 11.59 -15.96
CA PRO A 525 -11.88 10.30 -15.52
C PRO A 525 -10.56 9.99 -16.23
N CYS A 526 -9.62 9.50 -15.45
CA CYS A 526 -8.28 9.14 -15.90
C CYS A 526 -8.36 8.05 -16.97
N SER A 527 -8.06 8.40 -18.21
CA SER A 527 -8.05 7.42 -19.30
C SER A 527 -6.62 6.98 -19.62
N SER A 528 -6.52 5.75 -20.06
CA SER A 528 -5.30 5.02 -20.42
C SER A 528 -4.48 5.63 -21.59
N ALA A 529 -4.79 6.86 -22.01
CA ALA A 529 -4.19 7.50 -23.18
C ALA A 529 -2.70 7.85 -23.04
N TYR A 530 -2.22 8.02 -21.79
CA TYR A 530 -0.84 8.50 -21.58
C TYR A 530 0.24 7.42 -21.73
N ILE A 531 -0.16 6.14 -21.77
CA ILE A 531 0.82 5.03 -21.86
C ILE A 531 1.42 4.94 -23.29
N LEU A 532 0.68 5.39 -24.30
CA LEU A 532 1.14 5.27 -25.70
C LEU A 532 2.17 6.33 -26.12
N ILE A 533 2.20 7.48 -25.44
CA ILE A 533 3.13 8.56 -25.81
C ILE A 533 4.59 8.17 -25.48
N PHE A 534 4.79 7.30 -24.51
CA PHE A 534 6.14 6.85 -24.14
C PHE A 534 6.65 5.65 -24.96
N LEU A 535 5.77 4.99 -25.73
CA LEU A 535 6.18 3.82 -26.52
C LEU A 535 6.58 4.16 -27.95
N MET A 536 6.50 5.45 -28.37
CA MET A 536 6.74 5.82 -29.77
C MET A 536 7.91 6.79 -30.06
N PRO A 537 9.03 6.86 -29.30
CA PRO A 537 10.13 7.73 -29.77
C PRO A 537 11.12 7.08 -30.73
N LYS A 538 10.96 5.80 -31.10
CA LYS A 538 12.01 5.12 -31.90
C LYS A 538 11.62 4.68 -33.31
N PHE A 539 10.45 5.08 -33.82
CA PHE A 539 10.06 4.66 -35.16
C PHE A 539 9.99 5.78 -36.22
N CYS A 540 10.47 6.99 -35.89
CA CYS A 540 10.54 8.07 -36.88
C CYS A 540 11.97 8.42 -37.25
N HIS A 541 12.72 7.43 -37.77
CA HIS A 541 13.90 7.67 -38.60
C HIS A 541 14.03 6.54 -39.59
N PHE A 542 13.30 6.64 -40.67
CA PHE A 542 13.64 6.05 -41.98
C PHE A 542 12.44 6.25 -42.93
N ALA A 543 12.44 7.38 -43.62
CA ALA A 543 11.97 7.57 -44.98
C ALA A 543 12.47 8.94 -45.45
#